data_d81f82f6a973f8c8a1742d184599ece7
#
_entry.id   d81f82f6a973f8c8a1742d184599ece7
#
_cell.length_a   1.000
_cell.length_b   1.000
_cell.length_c   1.000
_cell.angle_alpha   90.00
_cell.angle_beta   90.00
_cell.angle_gamma   90.00
#
_symmetry.space_group_name_H-M   'P 1'
#
loop_
_entity.id
_entity.type
_entity.pdbx_description
1 polymer ?
#
loop_
_entity_poly.entity_id
_entity_poly.type
_entity_poly.pdbx_seq_one_letter_code
_entity_poly.pdbx_strand_id
1 'polypeptide(L)'
;FKVLLQMSVTLTAAGNCPVVKVGRMAGQFAKPRSSPKEEIDGVELESYKGDIINDMEFTESSRVPDPQRMIRAYTQSAATLNLLRAFAKGGFSDLNKVHQWNMGFVDESPQGKKFRDLADKISDTLSFMDAIGISSGNTKRLRNVDFFTSHEALLLPYEECLTRTDSTTGEVYDTSAHMVWIGDRTRQLDGAHVEFCRGIKNPIGIKCGPTLDPDEL
;
A
#
# COMPACT_ATOMS: atom_id res chain seq x y z
N PHE A 1 -6.73 0.05 5.76
CA PHE A 1 -7.46 1.22 5.24
C PHE A 1 -7.81 2.19 6.37
N LYS A 2 -8.60 1.76 7.37
CA LYS A 2 -9.04 2.59 8.50
C LYS A 2 -7.89 3.35 9.17
N VAL A 3 -6.82 2.65 9.55
CA VAL A 3 -5.64 3.25 10.22
C VAL A 3 -4.99 4.34 9.35
N LEU A 4 -4.84 4.10 8.05
CA LEU A 4 -4.27 5.10 7.14
C LEU A 4 -5.15 6.35 7.01
N LEU A 5 -6.48 6.20 7.06
CA LEU A 5 -7.39 7.35 7.10
C LEU A 5 -7.24 8.15 8.40
N GLN A 6 -7.19 7.47 9.54
CA GLN A 6 -6.98 8.11 10.85
C GLN A 6 -5.65 8.88 10.89
N MET A 7 -4.57 8.25 10.42
CA MET A 7 -3.25 8.90 10.30
C MET A 7 -3.31 10.12 9.38
N SER A 8 -3.99 10.01 8.22
CA SER A 8 -4.06 11.12 7.26
C SER A 8 -4.79 12.33 7.81
N VAL A 9 -5.90 12.14 8.54
CA VAL A 9 -6.64 13.24 9.18
C VAL A 9 -5.76 13.93 10.23
N THR A 10 -5.09 13.17 11.08
CA THR A 10 -4.18 13.68 12.10
C THR A 10 -3.02 14.47 11.48
N LEU A 11 -2.36 13.91 10.46
CA LEU A 11 -1.25 14.57 9.77
C LEU A 11 -1.71 15.85 9.03
N THR A 12 -2.89 15.81 8.38
CA THR A 12 -3.44 16.99 7.71
C THR A 12 -3.70 18.11 8.72
N ALA A 13 -4.31 17.79 9.86
CA ALA A 13 -4.61 18.77 10.89
C ALA A 13 -3.34 19.32 11.58
N ALA A 14 -2.37 18.46 11.87
CA ALA A 14 -1.13 18.86 12.54
C ALA A 14 -0.16 19.62 11.62
N GLY A 15 -0.06 19.19 10.35
CA GLY A 15 0.88 19.74 9.36
C GLY A 15 0.29 20.85 8.50
N ASN A 16 -1.03 21.08 8.57
CA ASN A 16 -1.76 22.01 7.71
C ASN A 16 -1.46 21.82 6.20
N CYS A 17 -1.32 20.57 5.76
CA CYS A 17 -1.01 20.21 4.40
C CYS A 17 -1.82 18.98 3.96
N PRO A 18 -2.11 18.83 2.67
CA PRO A 18 -2.79 17.64 2.15
C PRO A 18 -1.92 16.40 2.29
N VAL A 19 -2.55 15.26 2.56
CA VAL A 19 -1.88 13.95 2.69
C VAL A 19 -2.34 13.01 1.58
N VAL A 20 -1.39 12.52 0.79
CA VAL A 20 -1.62 11.45 -0.20
C VAL A 20 -1.58 10.11 0.54
N LYS A 21 -2.65 9.34 0.42
CA LYS A 21 -2.79 8.04 1.09
C LYS A 21 -2.39 6.92 0.14
N VAL A 22 -1.20 6.38 0.35
CA VAL A 22 -0.67 5.24 -0.41
C VAL A 22 -0.50 4.07 0.55
N GLY A 23 -1.37 3.08 0.46
CA GLY A 23 -1.30 1.88 1.28
C GLY A 23 -0.51 0.78 0.60
N ARG A 24 0.38 0.12 1.35
CA ARG A 24 0.96 -1.13 0.90
C ARG A 24 -0.12 -2.21 0.93
N MET A 25 -0.67 -2.51 -0.24
CA MET A 25 -1.71 -3.52 -0.43
C MET A 25 -1.18 -4.62 -1.34
N ALA A 26 -1.66 -5.82 -1.11
CA ALA A 26 -1.23 -6.98 -1.85
C ALA A 26 -1.68 -6.93 -3.33
N GLY A 27 -0.90 -6.28 -4.16
CA GLY A 27 -0.90 -6.55 -5.59
C GLY A 27 -0.08 -7.79 -5.88
N GLN A 28 0.93 -8.05 -5.03
CA GLN A 28 1.82 -9.19 -5.13
C GLN A 28 2.18 -9.68 -3.71
N PHE A 29 2.16 -11.01 -3.50
CA PHE A 29 2.52 -11.66 -2.22
C PHE A 29 3.93 -12.25 -2.26
N ALA A 30 4.88 -11.60 -2.96
CA ALA A 30 6.28 -11.97 -3.02
C ALA A 30 7.06 -11.40 -1.84
N LYS A 31 8.07 -12.12 -1.40
CA LYS A 31 8.95 -11.75 -0.29
C LYS A 31 10.42 -11.79 -0.72
N PRO A 32 11.15 -10.66 -0.66
CA PRO A 32 12.57 -10.65 -0.96
C PRO A 32 13.33 -11.42 0.13
N ARG A 33 14.31 -12.25 -0.29
CA ARG A 33 15.12 -13.06 0.62
C ARG A 33 16.59 -12.74 0.43
N SER A 34 17.34 -12.72 1.54
CA SER A 34 18.79 -12.51 1.52
C SER A 34 19.55 -13.81 1.17
N SER A 35 18.95 -14.97 1.48
CA SER A 35 19.48 -16.28 1.14
C SER A 35 18.48 -17.07 0.30
N PRO A 36 18.92 -17.83 -0.71
CA PRO A 36 18.06 -18.72 -1.47
C PRO A 36 17.53 -19.89 -0.62
N LYS A 37 18.23 -20.24 0.46
CA LYS A 37 17.91 -21.36 1.34
C LYS A 37 17.79 -20.94 2.80
N GLU A 38 17.02 -21.70 3.56
CA GLU A 38 16.84 -21.61 5.02
C GLU A 38 17.25 -22.95 5.65
N GLU A 39 17.87 -22.90 6.82
CA GLU A 39 18.24 -24.09 7.59
C GLU A 39 17.54 -24.07 8.95
N ILE A 40 16.87 -25.16 9.31
CA ILE A 40 16.27 -25.40 10.63
C ILE A 40 16.66 -26.81 11.09
N ASP A 41 17.23 -26.92 12.26
CA ASP A 41 17.64 -28.19 12.89
C ASP A 41 18.49 -29.09 11.99
N GLY A 42 19.39 -28.48 11.20
CA GLY A 42 20.30 -29.19 10.29
C GLY A 42 19.67 -29.65 8.98
N VAL A 43 18.43 -29.30 8.73
CA VAL A 43 17.75 -29.51 7.44
C VAL A 43 17.77 -28.21 6.64
N GLU A 44 18.29 -28.27 5.41
CA GLU A 44 18.35 -27.14 4.49
C GLU A 44 17.28 -27.27 3.40
N LEU A 45 16.41 -26.25 3.27
CA LEU A 45 15.37 -26.17 2.23
C LEU A 45 15.40 -24.81 1.52
N GLU A 46 14.75 -24.74 0.35
CA GLU A 46 14.50 -23.46 -0.32
C GLU A 46 13.80 -22.46 0.61
N SER A 47 14.21 -21.20 0.55
CA SER A 47 13.58 -20.15 1.35
C SER A 47 12.12 -19.96 1.00
N TYR A 48 11.30 -19.57 1.99
CA TYR A 48 9.97 -19.05 1.72
C TYR A 48 10.05 -17.73 0.97
N LYS A 49 9.60 -17.71 -0.28
CA LYS A 49 9.68 -16.57 -1.21
C LYS A 49 8.36 -15.79 -1.34
N GLY A 50 7.39 -16.09 -0.48
CA GLY A 50 6.06 -15.49 -0.47
C GLY A 50 4.99 -16.39 -1.05
N ASP A 51 3.75 -16.19 -0.62
CA ASP A 51 2.60 -17.04 -0.97
C ASP A 51 2.32 -17.12 -2.48
N ILE A 52 2.78 -16.15 -3.25
CA ILE A 52 2.69 -16.16 -4.72
C ILE A 52 3.66 -17.18 -5.36
N ILE A 53 4.65 -17.66 -4.65
CA ILE A 53 5.70 -18.55 -5.16
C ILE A 53 5.61 -19.91 -4.51
N ASN A 54 5.70 -20.00 -3.17
CA ASN A 54 5.74 -21.25 -2.41
C ASN A 54 5.05 -21.10 -1.06
N ASP A 55 4.97 -22.19 -0.28
CA ASP A 55 4.32 -22.17 1.03
C ASP A 55 5.26 -21.83 2.17
N MET A 56 4.70 -21.37 3.29
CA MET A 56 5.45 -20.97 4.47
C MET A 56 5.92 -22.18 5.30
N GLU A 57 5.26 -23.32 5.25
CA GLU A 57 5.64 -24.52 5.99
C GLU A 57 7.05 -24.96 5.61
N PHE A 58 7.82 -25.40 6.62
CA PHE A 58 9.18 -25.88 6.42
C PHE A 58 9.20 -27.38 6.07
N THR A 59 8.72 -27.71 4.87
CA THR A 59 8.72 -29.06 4.29
C THR A 59 9.20 -28.99 2.84
N GLU A 60 9.79 -30.07 2.33
CA GLU A 60 10.26 -30.13 0.94
C GLU A 60 9.14 -29.81 -0.04
N SER A 61 7.96 -30.40 0.13
CA SER A 61 6.80 -30.20 -0.75
C SER A 61 6.26 -28.77 -0.73
N SER A 62 6.24 -28.12 0.44
CA SER A 62 5.75 -26.76 0.62
C SER A 62 6.70 -25.72 0.00
N ARG A 63 7.99 -26.02 -0.12
CA ARG A 63 8.98 -25.09 -0.66
C ARG A 63 9.15 -25.18 -2.17
N VAL A 64 8.50 -26.13 -2.83
CA VAL A 64 8.46 -26.21 -4.31
C VAL A 64 7.63 -25.03 -4.85
N PRO A 65 8.16 -24.22 -5.80
CA PRO A 65 7.40 -23.18 -6.45
C PRO A 65 6.20 -23.72 -7.23
N ASP A 66 5.04 -23.08 -7.07
CA ASP A 66 3.81 -23.45 -7.75
C ASP A 66 3.23 -22.26 -8.55
N PRO A 67 3.25 -22.28 -9.89
CA PRO A 67 2.72 -21.22 -10.73
C PRO A 67 1.22 -20.91 -10.52
N GLN A 68 0.43 -21.87 -10.05
CA GLN A 68 -0.99 -21.66 -9.76
C GLN A 68 -1.22 -20.64 -8.63
N ARG A 69 -0.22 -20.44 -7.79
CA ARG A 69 -0.24 -19.43 -6.74
C ARG A 69 -0.32 -18.00 -7.28
N MET A 70 0.19 -17.73 -8.49
CA MET A 70 0.04 -16.42 -9.14
C MET A 70 -1.42 -16.12 -9.48
N ILE A 71 -2.19 -17.08 -9.95
CA ILE A 71 -3.62 -16.93 -10.25
C ILE A 71 -4.40 -16.65 -8.96
N ARG A 72 -4.09 -17.38 -7.89
CA ARG A 72 -4.69 -17.16 -6.58
C ARG A 72 -4.35 -15.78 -6.04
N ALA A 73 -3.10 -15.34 -6.14
CA ALA A 73 -2.66 -14.02 -5.72
C ALA A 73 -3.38 -12.91 -6.48
N TYR A 74 -3.54 -13.04 -7.80
CA TYR A 74 -4.31 -12.11 -8.62
C TYR A 74 -5.76 -12.00 -8.15
N THR A 75 -6.45 -13.11 -7.94
CA THR A 75 -7.84 -13.12 -7.48
C THR A 75 -8.00 -12.44 -6.13
N GLN A 76 -7.12 -12.73 -5.19
CA GLN A 76 -7.09 -12.11 -3.86
C GLN A 76 -6.82 -10.60 -3.94
N SER A 77 -5.85 -10.21 -4.76
CA SER A 77 -5.52 -8.82 -4.99
C SER A 77 -6.70 -8.04 -5.59
N ALA A 78 -7.31 -8.56 -6.64
CA ALA A 78 -8.46 -7.94 -7.31
C ALA A 78 -9.65 -7.75 -6.34
N ALA A 79 -9.96 -8.77 -5.53
CA ALA A 79 -11.01 -8.68 -4.52
C ALA A 79 -10.71 -7.59 -3.47
N THR A 80 -9.47 -7.54 -2.97
CA THR A 80 -9.02 -6.54 -1.99
C THR A 80 -9.10 -5.12 -2.56
N LEU A 81 -8.62 -4.91 -3.78
CA LEU A 81 -8.65 -3.60 -4.45
C LEU A 81 -10.09 -3.12 -4.69
N ASN A 82 -11.01 -4.00 -5.09
CA ASN A 82 -12.42 -3.68 -5.25
C ASN A 82 -13.08 -3.29 -3.93
N LEU A 83 -12.77 -4.00 -2.83
CA LEU A 83 -13.27 -3.65 -1.50
C LEU A 83 -12.76 -2.28 -1.04
N LEU A 84 -11.47 -1.99 -1.24
CA LEU A 84 -10.89 -0.68 -0.92
C LEU A 84 -11.54 0.45 -1.72
N ARG A 85 -11.82 0.23 -3.00
CA ARG A 85 -12.54 1.19 -3.84
C ARG A 85 -13.95 1.45 -3.30
N ALA A 86 -14.67 0.41 -2.90
CA ALA A 86 -15.99 0.54 -2.30
C ALA A 86 -15.93 1.35 -1.00
N PHE A 87 -14.97 1.11 -0.13
CA PHE A 87 -14.78 1.90 1.10
C PHE A 87 -14.38 3.34 0.82
N ALA A 88 -13.52 3.59 -0.15
CA ALA A 88 -13.07 4.94 -0.48
C ALA A 88 -14.17 5.83 -1.09
N LYS A 89 -15.14 5.25 -1.79
CA LYS A 89 -16.18 5.98 -2.53
C LYS A 89 -17.59 5.75 -1.98
N GLY A 90 -17.81 4.75 -1.14
CA GLY A 90 -19.12 4.35 -0.60
C GLY A 90 -19.54 5.03 0.73
N GLY A 91 -18.81 6.04 1.21
CA GLY A 91 -19.13 6.76 2.45
C GLY A 91 -18.58 6.10 3.73
N PHE A 92 -17.83 5.00 3.62
CA PHE A 92 -17.10 4.45 4.76
C PHE A 92 -15.98 5.40 5.22
N SER A 93 -15.40 6.14 4.29
CA SER A 93 -14.33 7.11 4.49
C SER A 93 -14.81 8.53 4.84
N ASP A 94 -16.07 8.69 5.23
CA ASP A 94 -16.63 9.95 5.72
C ASP A 94 -15.77 10.55 6.83
N LEU A 95 -15.41 11.83 6.70
CA LEU A 95 -14.46 12.50 7.59
C LEU A 95 -14.95 12.51 9.05
N ASN A 96 -16.26 12.67 9.28
CA ASN A 96 -16.81 12.62 10.63
C ASN A 96 -16.65 11.22 11.24
N LYS A 97 -16.89 10.15 10.45
CA LYS A 97 -16.65 8.78 10.92
C LYS A 97 -15.19 8.52 11.25
N VAL A 98 -14.28 8.97 10.37
CA VAL A 98 -12.83 8.82 10.61
C VAL A 98 -12.43 9.55 11.87
N HIS A 99 -12.95 10.76 12.08
CA HIS A 99 -12.69 11.52 13.30
C HIS A 99 -13.25 10.85 14.55
N GLN A 100 -14.46 10.27 14.50
CA GLN A 100 -14.99 9.46 15.60
C GLN A 100 -14.07 8.30 16.00
N TRP A 101 -13.44 7.63 15.02
CA TRP A 101 -12.45 6.59 15.31
C TRP A 101 -11.19 7.15 15.99
N ASN A 102 -10.77 8.37 15.62
CA ASN A 102 -9.66 9.06 16.30
C ASN A 102 -10.03 9.40 17.74
N MET A 103 -11.24 9.88 17.99
CA MET A 103 -11.72 10.16 19.35
C MET A 103 -11.73 8.91 20.22
N GLY A 104 -12.21 7.76 19.72
CA GLY A 104 -12.13 6.49 20.43
C GLY A 104 -10.69 6.12 20.83
N PHE A 105 -9.71 6.28 19.93
CA PHE A 105 -8.30 6.07 20.24
C PHE A 105 -7.79 7.04 21.33
N VAL A 106 -8.17 8.32 21.24
CA VAL A 106 -7.78 9.36 22.23
C VAL A 106 -8.33 9.03 23.61
N ASP A 107 -9.58 8.56 23.70
CA ASP A 107 -10.24 8.27 24.98
C ASP A 107 -9.69 7.01 25.65
N GLU A 108 -9.39 5.96 24.87
CA GLU A 108 -9.03 4.64 25.36
C GLU A 108 -7.53 4.45 25.64
N SER A 109 -6.67 5.28 25.07
CA SER A 109 -5.21 5.12 25.05
C SER A 109 -4.48 6.20 25.85
N PRO A 110 -3.52 5.83 26.74
CA PRO A 110 -2.67 6.82 27.42
C PRO A 110 -1.86 7.68 26.45
N GLN A 111 -1.44 7.12 25.31
CA GLN A 111 -0.74 7.85 24.25
C GLN A 111 -1.70 8.79 23.53
N GLY A 112 -2.94 8.35 23.28
CA GLY A 112 -3.98 9.15 22.63
C GLY A 112 -4.30 10.42 23.41
N LYS A 113 -4.32 10.35 24.75
CA LYS A 113 -4.60 11.52 25.61
C LYS A 113 -3.63 12.70 25.38
N LYS A 114 -2.41 12.42 24.93
CA LYS A 114 -1.43 13.47 24.58
C LYS A 114 -1.82 14.27 23.35
N PHE A 115 -2.71 13.75 22.53
CA PHE A 115 -3.21 14.34 21.29
C PHE A 115 -4.63 14.91 21.42
N ARG A 116 -5.16 15.00 22.66
CA ARG A 116 -6.51 15.49 22.94
C ARG A 116 -6.76 16.85 22.32
N ASP A 117 -5.89 17.81 22.56
CA ASP A 117 -6.04 19.19 22.06
C ASP A 117 -6.11 19.26 20.53
N LEU A 118 -5.37 18.39 19.82
CA LEU A 118 -5.44 18.30 18.36
C LEU A 118 -6.77 17.68 17.90
N ALA A 119 -7.22 16.64 18.59
CA ALA A 119 -8.50 15.99 18.27
C ALA A 119 -9.69 16.94 18.51
N ASP A 120 -9.67 17.72 19.59
CA ASP A 120 -10.70 18.70 19.91
C ASP A 120 -10.74 19.82 18.85
N LYS A 121 -9.58 20.31 18.39
CA LYS A 121 -9.51 21.29 17.28
C LYS A 121 -10.11 20.73 15.97
N ILE A 122 -9.95 19.46 15.69
CA ILE A 122 -10.60 18.82 14.53
C ILE A 122 -12.11 18.79 14.74
N SER A 123 -12.59 18.45 15.94
CA SER A 123 -14.02 18.48 16.29
C SER A 123 -14.62 19.86 16.09
N ASP A 124 -13.98 20.90 16.59
CA ASP A 124 -14.43 22.29 16.44
C ASP A 124 -14.48 22.69 14.97
N THR A 125 -13.46 22.33 14.18
CA THR A 125 -13.42 22.58 12.74
C THR A 125 -14.58 21.92 12.01
N LEU A 126 -14.86 20.64 12.29
CA LEU A 126 -15.95 19.91 11.67
C LEU A 126 -17.33 20.49 12.07
N SER A 127 -17.48 20.88 13.34
CA SER A 127 -18.69 21.53 13.84
C SER A 127 -18.93 22.90 13.17
N PHE A 128 -17.87 23.68 13.00
CA PHE A 128 -17.94 24.95 12.27
C PHE A 128 -18.33 24.75 10.80
N MET A 129 -17.73 23.77 10.11
CA MET A 129 -18.06 23.46 8.73
C MET A 129 -19.54 23.06 8.59
N ASP A 130 -20.05 22.23 9.49
CA ASP A 130 -21.45 21.80 9.49
C ASP A 130 -22.39 22.99 9.73
N ALA A 131 -22.05 23.87 10.66
CA ALA A 131 -22.84 25.09 10.96
C ALA A 131 -22.96 26.06 9.77
N ILE A 132 -21.94 26.13 8.90
CA ILE A 132 -22.00 26.95 7.67
C ILE A 132 -22.54 26.16 6.45
N GLY A 133 -23.07 24.96 6.66
CA GLY A 133 -23.73 24.15 5.64
C GLY A 133 -22.78 23.30 4.79
N ILE A 134 -21.52 23.09 5.21
CA ILE A 134 -20.56 22.20 4.55
C ILE A 134 -20.55 20.87 5.28
N SER A 135 -21.31 19.90 4.80
CA SER A 135 -21.45 18.59 5.42
C SER A 135 -21.11 17.45 4.44
N SER A 136 -20.93 16.26 4.96
CA SER A 136 -20.72 15.07 4.13
C SER A 136 -21.93 14.70 3.27
N GLY A 137 -23.11 15.20 3.62
CA GLY A 137 -24.32 15.04 2.84
C GLY A 137 -24.30 15.79 1.49
N ASN A 138 -23.67 16.96 1.46
CA ASN A 138 -23.62 17.82 0.28
C ASN A 138 -22.21 18.01 -0.33
N THR A 139 -21.15 17.59 0.34
CA THR A 139 -19.77 17.77 -0.10
C THR A 139 -19.07 16.43 -0.27
N LYS A 140 -18.91 16.00 -1.52
CA LYS A 140 -18.27 14.70 -1.85
C LYS A 140 -16.87 14.54 -1.26
N ARG A 141 -16.08 15.63 -1.15
CA ARG A 141 -14.73 15.60 -0.59
C ARG A 141 -14.68 15.23 0.89
N LEU A 142 -15.74 15.43 1.64
CA LEU A 142 -15.84 15.01 3.04
C LEU A 142 -16.22 13.54 3.20
N ARG A 143 -16.83 12.94 2.17
CA ARG A 143 -17.35 11.57 2.18
C ARG A 143 -16.46 10.59 1.44
N ASN A 144 -15.79 11.04 0.38
CA ASN A 144 -14.95 10.24 -0.49
C ASN A 144 -13.48 10.60 -0.29
N VAL A 145 -12.61 9.60 -0.38
CA VAL A 145 -11.17 9.82 -0.37
C VAL A 145 -10.53 9.24 -1.62
N ASP A 146 -9.41 9.81 -2.01
CA ASP A 146 -8.49 9.17 -2.92
C ASP A 146 -7.54 8.29 -2.09
N PHE A 147 -7.49 7.03 -2.45
CA PHE A 147 -6.67 6.02 -1.80
C PHE A 147 -5.94 5.21 -2.86
N PHE A 148 -4.63 5.22 -2.78
CA PHE A 148 -3.76 4.55 -3.74
C PHE A 148 -3.14 3.32 -3.11
N THR A 149 -2.79 2.36 -3.95
CA THR A 149 -2.15 1.11 -3.52
C THR A 149 -0.74 1.03 -4.07
N SER A 150 0.11 0.33 -3.36
CA SER A 150 1.51 0.12 -3.74
C SER A 150 2.04 -1.22 -3.26
N HIS A 151 3.02 -1.76 -3.96
CA HIS A 151 3.83 -2.90 -3.53
C HIS A 151 5.22 -2.89 -4.20
N GLU A 152 6.11 -3.75 -3.73
CA GLU A 152 7.41 -3.98 -4.37
C GLU A 152 7.20 -4.80 -5.65
N ALA A 153 7.65 -4.29 -6.80
CA ALA A 153 7.63 -5.02 -8.06
C ALA A 153 8.75 -6.08 -8.08
N LEU A 154 8.57 -7.16 -7.31
CA LEU A 154 9.61 -8.16 -7.11
C LEU A 154 9.52 -9.33 -8.10
N LEU A 155 8.33 -9.85 -8.35
CA LEU A 155 8.10 -10.95 -9.28
C LEU A 155 7.72 -10.41 -10.67
N LEU A 156 8.71 -10.07 -11.47
CA LEU A 156 8.50 -9.42 -12.78
C LEU A 156 7.57 -10.17 -13.74
N PRO A 157 7.57 -11.51 -13.83
CA PRO A 157 6.59 -12.22 -14.68
C PRO A 157 5.14 -11.93 -14.29
N TYR A 158 4.85 -11.69 -13.01
CA TYR A 158 3.52 -11.30 -12.56
C TYR A 158 3.18 -9.86 -12.96
N GLU A 159 4.10 -8.94 -12.77
CA GLU A 159 3.93 -7.52 -13.15
C GLU A 159 3.78 -7.36 -14.66
N GLU A 160 4.59 -8.06 -15.44
CA GLU A 160 4.52 -8.08 -16.91
C GLU A 160 3.14 -8.54 -17.40
N CYS A 161 2.59 -9.61 -16.81
CA CYS A 161 1.25 -10.09 -17.14
C CYS A 161 0.14 -9.09 -16.85
N LEU A 162 0.35 -8.11 -15.97
CA LEU A 162 -0.61 -7.07 -15.61
C LEU A 162 -0.28 -5.71 -16.25
N THR A 163 0.81 -5.61 -17.01
CA THR A 163 1.19 -4.38 -17.72
C THR A 163 0.31 -4.20 -18.97
N ARG A 164 -0.21 -3.00 -19.15
CA ARG A 164 -1.15 -2.63 -20.21
C ARG A 164 -0.81 -1.27 -20.81
N THR A 165 -1.07 -1.15 -22.09
CA THR A 165 -1.06 0.16 -22.78
C THR A 165 -2.42 0.82 -22.57
N ASP A 166 -2.43 2.05 -22.07
CA ASP A 166 -3.63 2.88 -22.04
C ASP A 166 -4.02 3.26 -23.47
N SER A 167 -5.19 2.85 -23.89
CA SER A 167 -5.70 3.10 -25.26
C SER A 167 -5.97 4.58 -25.55
N THR A 168 -6.04 5.43 -24.53
CA THR A 168 -6.30 6.86 -24.67
C THR A 168 -5.02 7.66 -24.85
N THR A 169 -3.98 7.33 -24.09
CA THR A 169 -2.72 8.08 -24.06
C THR A 169 -1.58 7.39 -24.79
N GLY A 170 -1.68 6.08 -25.03
CA GLY A 170 -0.57 5.24 -25.54
C GLY A 170 0.51 4.93 -24.51
N GLU A 171 0.35 5.40 -23.28
CA GLU A 171 1.30 5.17 -22.18
C GLU A 171 1.15 3.77 -21.59
N VAL A 172 2.25 3.21 -21.13
CA VAL A 172 2.30 1.86 -20.55
C VAL A 172 2.22 1.92 -19.03
N TYR A 173 1.30 1.17 -18.44
CA TYR A 173 1.11 1.09 -16.99
C TYR A 173 1.14 -0.36 -16.51
N ASP A 174 1.81 -0.59 -15.41
CA ASP A 174 1.60 -1.77 -14.58
C ASP A 174 0.29 -1.59 -13.79
N THR A 175 -0.70 -2.40 -14.07
CA THR A 175 -2.04 -2.31 -13.46
C THR A 175 -2.17 -3.13 -12.18
N SER A 176 -1.10 -3.72 -11.68
CA SER A 176 -1.06 -4.47 -10.42
C SER A 176 -1.27 -3.57 -9.20
N ALA A 177 -0.80 -2.31 -9.26
CA ALA A 177 -1.01 -1.27 -8.25
C ALA A 177 -0.94 0.13 -8.88
N HIS A 178 -1.33 1.17 -8.12
CA HIS A 178 -1.19 2.56 -8.57
C HIS A 178 0.28 3.03 -8.59
N MET A 179 1.06 2.54 -7.64
CA MET A 179 2.49 2.82 -7.49
C MET A 179 3.22 1.50 -7.22
N VAL A 180 4.39 1.33 -7.79
CA VAL A 180 5.28 0.21 -7.47
C VAL A 180 6.62 0.74 -6.99
N TRP A 181 7.41 -0.10 -6.30
CA TRP A 181 8.76 0.30 -5.93
C TRP A 181 9.79 -0.78 -6.24
N ILE A 182 11.01 -0.32 -6.48
CA ILE A 182 12.20 -1.17 -6.62
C ILE A 182 12.73 -1.47 -5.22
N GLY A 183 12.94 -2.74 -4.91
CA GLY A 183 13.52 -3.19 -3.64
C GLY A 183 15.01 -2.89 -3.55
N ASP A 184 15.54 -2.82 -2.32
CA ASP A 184 16.96 -2.58 -2.08
C ASP A 184 17.87 -3.65 -2.71
N ARG A 185 17.38 -4.89 -2.84
CA ARG A 185 18.14 -6.02 -3.44
C ARG A 185 18.02 -6.09 -4.96
N THR A 186 17.19 -5.29 -5.58
CA THR A 186 16.86 -5.34 -7.02
C THR A 186 17.07 -3.99 -7.71
N ARG A 187 17.82 -3.08 -7.09
CA ARG A 187 18.05 -1.71 -7.58
C ARG A 187 19.31 -1.52 -8.43
N GLN A 188 19.96 -2.61 -8.86
CA GLN A 188 21.11 -2.53 -9.75
C GLN A 188 20.73 -1.81 -11.05
N LEU A 189 21.52 -0.82 -11.47
CA LEU A 189 21.20 0.07 -12.59
C LEU A 189 21.03 -0.67 -13.93
N ASP A 190 21.73 -1.78 -14.09
CA ASP A 190 21.67 -2.69 -15.24
C ASP A 190 20.71 -3.89 -15.01
N GLY A 191 19.99 -3.89 -13.87
CA GLY A 191 19.12 -4.99 -13.47
C GLY A 191 17.73 -4.93 -14.12
N ALA A 192 17.12 -6.11 -14.29
CA ALA A 192 15.81 -6.26 -14.93
C ALA A 192 14.68 -5.46 -14.23
N HIS A 193 14.74 -5.28 -12.91
CA HIS A 193 13.74 -4.53 -12.17
C HIS A 193 13.80 -3.03 -12.48
N VAL A 194 15.00 -2.47 -12.60
CA VAL A 194 15.19 -1.07 -13.00
C VAL A 194 14.71 -0.87 -14.45
N GLU A 195 15.07 -1.79 -15.34
CA GLU A 195 14.67 -1.72 -16.74
C GLU A 195 13.15 -1.86 -16.92
N PHE A 196 12.51 -2.76 -16.20
CA PHE A 196 11.04 -2.87 -16.16
C PHE A 196 10.40 -1.54 -15.72
N CYS A 197 10.88 -0.96 -14.64
CA CYS A 197 10.33 0.30 -14.12
C CYS A 197 10.56 1.49 -15.07
N ARG A 198 11.61 1.50 -15.89
CA ARG A 198 11.80 2.50 -16.96
C ARG A 198 10.72 2.43 -18.03
N GLY A 199 10.14 1.26 -18.26
CA GLY A 199 9.14 1.02 -19.30
C GLY A 199 7.70 1.40 -18.91
N ILE A 200 7.42 1.73 -17.65
CA ILE A 200 6.08 2.03 -17.15
C ILE A 200 5.95 3.48 -16.68
N LYS A 201 4.71 3.99 -16.68
CA LYS A 201 4.38 5.37 -16.26
C LYS A 201 3.83 5.50 -14.85
N ASN A 202 3.74 4.41 -14.12
CA ASN A 202 3.39 4.46 -12.71
C ASN A 202 4.36 5.34 -11.92
N PRO A 203 3.93 6.02 -10.85
CA PRO A 203 4.84 6.54 -9.85
C PRO A 203 5.74 5.41 -9.34
N ILE A 204 7.05 5.65 -9.31
CA ILE A 204 8.06 4.66 -8.89
C ILE A 204 8.66 5.09 -7.56
N GLY A 205 8.74 4.15 -6.63
CA GLY A 205 9.53 4.28 -5.41
C GLY A 205 10.84 3.50 -5.52
N ILE A 206 11.85 3.92 -4.76
CA ILE A 206 13.11 3.18 -4.62
C ILE A 206 13.39 2.99 -3.14
N LYS A 207 13.65 1.76 -2.73
CA LYS A 207 14.06 1.46 -1.36
C LYS A 207 15.55 1.70 -1.21
N CYS A 208 15.88 2.72 -0.43
CA CYS A 208 17.25 3.11 -0.13
C CYS A 208 17.74 2.37 1.12
N GLY A 209 18.59 1.36 0.95
CA GLY A 209 19.30 0.70 2.05
C GLY A 209 20.56 1.48 2.45
N PRO A 210 21.26 1.07 3.51
CA PRO A 210 22.44 1.78 4.02
C PRO A 210 23.64 1.75 3.06
N THR A 211 23.59 0.91 2.05
CA THR A 211 24.66 0.75 1.02
C THR A 211 24.37 1.47 -0.28
N LEU A 212 23.27 2.26 -0.34
CA LEU A 212 22.93 3.02 -1.53
C LEU A 212 23.91 4.18 -1.69
N ASP A 213 24.52 4.28 -2.86
CA ASP A 213 25.24 5.48 -3.27
C ASP A 213 24.22 6.54 -3.72
N PRO A 214 24.21 7.76 -3.16
CA PRO A 214 23.31 8.84 -3.59
C PRO A 214 23.41 9.17 -5.09
N ASP A 215 24.57 8.97 -5.71
CA ASP A 215 24.80 9.23 -7.12
C ASP A 215 24.14 8.18 -8.05
N GLU A 216 23.65 7.05 -7.48
CA GLU A 216 22.88 6.04 -8.21
C GLU A 216 21.36 6.34 -8.28
N LEU A 217 20.88 7.38 -7.56
CA LEU A 217 19.48 7.79 -7.58
C LEU A 217 19.15 8.69 -8.78
#